data_c4ddd9134e3812d11dba85053bd23add
#
_entry.id   c4ddd9134e3812d11dba85053bd23add
#
_cell.length_a   1.000
_cell.length_b   1.000
_cell.length_c   1.000
_cell.angle_alpha   90.00
_cell.angle_beta   90.00
_cell.angle_gamma   90.00
#
_symmetry.space_group_name_H-M   'P 1'
#
loop_
_entity.id
_entity.type
_entity.pdbx_description
1 polymer ?
#
loop_
_entity_poly.entity_id
_entity_poly.type
_entity_poly.pdbx_seq_one_letter_code
_entity_poly.pdbx_strand_id
1 'polypeptide(L)'
;MLAAVLLGGGPAAAVGVLSILVGWLRWREAPHLLRNNLASFVWFPLIGSAFFHAALSLAHIGPDAVAYYLLVFAAFVLAMALNFVMVAGYQCYLDRSSLILKARVTLPPILAAELFSALLTLVAVYVGVRLGTFGIALFGLVLVVFQYLLGQLLVSKRRSERLERMATTDELTGLANRGRLHERLREQIKAAESDGKPFVVMLLDLDRFKEINDTLGHHYGDLLLKELGVRLAAHVGPSGLVARLGGDEFAVLPEVRTADPRTLEKVAAQLVDCVQQPFVVDELSLDVGASVGIARYPFDGASAEVLVRLADVAMYGAKTAQSGYELYAAEHDHHSIHKLSLLSDMRRALGAGEINVHYQPKLQLSDLGVRGAEALVRWEHPKLGPLAPGAFVSAVEQTRLISSLTRHVLETSISQCAEWRRAGHDLSVAVNLSARDLLDRGLPHDIEGILSDCDLPPEALELEITERMIMSDPERAIAILAHLSGLGIHLSIDDFGTGYSSLARLKGLPINELKIDQSFVTSMLQDESDLIIVRSTINLGHDLGLEVIAEGVEDKPTLERLAVFGCDLAQGYYFSRPLPPDAFADWLSQFAAESAQAPSVLNRYRSSVAALSRKAM
;
A
#
# COMPACT_ATOMS: atom_id res chain seq x y z
N MET A 1 26.93 -16.93 -50.87
CA MET A 1 28.25 -17.25 -51.52
C MET A 1 28.36 -18.69 -51.93
N LEU A 2 28.04 -19.70 -51.13
CA LEU A 2 28.13 -21.11 -51.54
C LEU A 2 27.47 -21.36 -52.91
N ALA A 3 26.21 -20.93 -53.08
CA ALA A 3 25.51 -21.05 -54.36
C ALA A 3 26.20 -20.26 -55.48
N ALA A 4 26.80 -19.12 -55.21
CA ALA A 4 27.51 -18.32 -56.22
C ALA A 4 28.78 -18.98 -56.71
N VAL A 5 29.48 -19.75 -55.87
CA VAL A 5 30.69 -20.50 -56.21
C VAL A 5 30.31 -21.80 -56.94
N LEU A 6 29.29 -22.54 -56.49
CA LEU A 6 28.96 -23.87 -57.02
C LEU A 6 28.00 -23.84 -58.21
N LEU A 7 27.04 -22.91 -58.24
CA LEU A 7 25.97 -22.86 -59.24
C LEU A 7 26.04 -21.62 -60.14
N GLY A 8 26.96 -20.69 -59.84
CA GLY A 8 27.07 -19.42 -60.54
C GLY A 8 26.20 -18.30 -59.96
N GLY A 9 26.40 -17.07 -60.45
CA GLY A 9 25.78 -15.86 -59.87
C GLY A 9 24.27 -15.79 -60.05
N GLY A 10 23.73 -16.20 -61.18
CA GLY A 10 22.28 -16.17 -61.45
C GLY A 10 21.43 -17.03 -60.48
N PRO A 11 21.70 -18.32 -60.34
CA PRO A 11 21.02 -19.18 -59.36
C PRO A 11 21.21 -18.70 -57.90
N ALA A 12 22.40 -18.19 -57.57
CA ALA A 12 22.65 -17.67 -56.22
C ALA A 12 21.82 -16.42 -55.91
N ALA A 13 21.67 -15.52 -56.86
CA ALA A 13 20.81 -14.34 -56.73
C ALA A 13 19.33 -14.75 -56.59
N ALA A 14 18.86 -15.73 -57.35
CA ALA A 14 17.50 -16.25 -57.24
C ALA A 14 17.20 -16.83 -55.83
N VAL A 15 18.13 -17.60 -55.26
CA VAL A 15 18.02 -18.14 -53.88
C VAL A 15 17.98 -16.98 -52.87
N GLY A 16 18.83 -15.97 -53.07
CA GLY A 16 18.87 -14.77 -52.21
C GLY A 16 17.52 -14.03 -52.20
N VAL A 17 16.99 -13.73 -53.38
CA VAL A 17 15.68 -13.07 -53.54
C VAL A 17 14.57 -13.88 -52.88
N LEU A 18 14.50 -15.21 -53.10
CA LEU A 18 13.52 -16.06 -52.50
C LEU A 18 13.59 -16.03 -50.97
N SER A 19 14.81 -16.11 -50.43
CA SER A 19 15.03 -16.06 -48.97
C SER A 19 14.54 -14.75 -48.35
N ILE A 20 14.80 -13.62 -48.98
CA ILE A 20 14.33 -12.29 -48.53
C ILE A 20 12.82 -12.17 -48.61
N LEU A 21 12.19 -12.66 -49.68
CA LEU A 21 10.73 -12.65 -49.84
C LEU A 21 10.03 -13.51 -48.77
N VAL A 22 10.54 -14.70 -48.48
CA VAL A 22 10.02 -15.57 -47.41
C VAL A 22 10.19 -14.93 -46.05
N GLY A 23 11.35 -14.30 -45.76
CA GLY A 23 11.59 -13.56 -44.56
C GLY A 23 10.61 -12.39 -44.38
N TRP A 24 10.40 -11.62 -45.44
CA TRP A 24 9.46 -10.48 -45.41
C TRP A 24 8.00 -10.93 -45.17
N LEU A 25 7.55 -12.00 -45.78
CA LEU A 25 6.21 -12.57 -45.54
C LEU A 25 6.00 -12.93 -44.07
N ARG A 26 7.07 -13.37 -43.39
CA ARG A 26 7.03 -13.78 -41.98
C ARG A 26 7.10 -12.59 -41.01
N TRP A 27 7.91 -11.56 -41.30
CA TRP A 27 8.27 -10.50 -40.34
C TRP A 27 7.74 -9.12 -40.72
N ARG A 28 7.16 -8.96 -41.92
CA ARG A 28 6.51 -7.74 -42.45
C ARG A 28 7.34 -6.46 -42.26
N GLU A 29 8.63 -6.51 -42.60
CA GLU A 29 9.51 -5.35 -42.57
C GLU A 29 8.99 -4.20 -43.42
N ALA A 30 9.46 -2.95 -43.12
CA ALA A 30 9.09 -1.77 -43.86
C ALA A 30 9.45 -1.89 -45.36
N PRO A 31 8.60 -1.44 -46.32
CA PRO A 31 8.82 -1.63 -47.77
C PRO A 31 10.13 -1.09 -48.31
N HIS A 32 10.70 -0.04 -47.70
CA HIS A 32 12.00 0.53 -48.13
C HIS A 32 13.16 -0.38 -47.74
N LEU A 33 13.09 -1.07 -46.59
CA LEU A 33 14.09 -2.06 -46.18
C LEU A 33 14.04 -3.29 -47.08
N LEU A 34 12.82 -3.77 -47.42
CA LEU A 34 12.65 -4.87 -48.35
C LEU A 34 13.34 -4.58 -49.72
N ARG A 35 13.13 -3.38 -50.29
CA ARG A 35 13.76 -3.00 -51.58
C ARG A 35 15.29 -2.99 -51.49
N ASN A 36 15.85 -2.44 -50.41
CA ASN A 36 17.29 -2.42 -50.20
C ASN A 36 17.86 -3.83 -50.03
N ASN A 37 17.22 -4.68 -49.24
CA ASN A 37 17.63 -6.05 -49.02
C ASN A 37 17.54 -6.89 -50.33
N LEU A 38 16.47 -6.74 -51.13
CA LEU A 38 16.35 -7.39 -52.44
C LEU A 38 17.48 -6.95 -53.37
N ALA A 39 17.79 -5.65 -53.46
CA ALA A 39 18.89 -5.17 -54.30
C ALA A 39 20.22 -5.77 -53.84
N SER A 40 20.52 -5.75 -52.57
CA SER A 40 21.77 -6.29 -52.00
C SER A 40 21.92 -7.77 -52.31
N PHE A 41 20.87 -8.59 -52.07
CA PHE A 41 20.91 -10.02 -52.26
C PHE A 41 20.90 -10.46 -53.75
N VAL A 42 20.63 -9.57 -54.67
CA VAL A 42 20.86 -9.76 -56.11
C VAL A 42 22.31 -9.46 -56.50
N TRP A 43 22.81 -8.26 -56.13
CA TRP A 43 24.10 -7.78 -56.64
C TRP A 43 25.32 -8.45 -56.00
N PHE A 44 25.34 -8.68 -54.68
CA PHE A 44 26.53 -9.23 -54.04
C PHE A 44 26.85 -10.70 -54.50
N PRO A 45 25.89 -11.60 -54.71
CA PRO A 45 26.20 -12.91 -55.28
C PRO A 45 26.65 -12.87 -56.74
N LEU A 46 26.06 -11.98 -57.55
CA LEU A 46 26.46 -11.78 -58.95
C LEU A 46 27.89 -11.30 -59.07
N ILE A 47 28.25 -10.25 -58.33
CA ILE A 47 29.61 -9.67 -58.36
C ILE A 47 30.62 -10.65 -57.75
N GLY A 48 30.28 -11.25 -56.60
CA GLY A 48 31.15 -12.24 -55.96
C GLY A 48 31.42 -13.45 -56.84
N SER A 49 30.38 -13.97 -57.56
CA SER A 49 30.52 -15.07 -58.53
C SER A 49 31.36 -14.66 -59.75
N ALA A 50 31.10 -13.47 -60.33
CA ALA A 50 31.87 -12.94 -61.45
C ALA A 50 33.34 -12.80 -61.09
N PHE A 51 33.64 -12.22 -59.93
CA PHE A 51 35.01 -12.13 -59.42
C PHE A 51 35.66 -13.51 -59.27
N PHE A 52 34.97 -14.44 -58.61
CA PHE A 52 35.48 -15.81 -58.40
C PHE A 52 35.80 -16.51 -59.70
N HIS A 53 34.87 -16.56 -60.68
CA HIS A 53 35.05 -17.28 -61.93
C HIS A 53 36.07 -16.58 -62.85
N ALA A 54 36.13 -15.23 -62.87
CA ALA A 54 37.14 -14.49 -63.62
C ALA A 54 38.54 -14.77 -63.06
N ALA A 55 38.72 -14.69 -61.74
CA ALA A 55 40.01 -14.99 -61.13
C ALA A 55 40.45 -16.44 -61.32
N LEU A 56 39.49 -17.39 -61.27
CA LEU A 56 39.72 -18.83 -61.51
C LEU A 56 40.21 -19.09 -62.94
N SER A 57 39.57 -18.44 -63.95
CA SER A 57 39.95 -18.58 -65.36
C SER A 57 41.29 -17.97 -65.68
N LEU A 58 41.62 -16.81 -65.08
CA LEU A 58 42.90 -16.14 -65.28
C LEU A 58 44.08 -16.89 -64.63
N ALA A 59 43.87 -17.42 -63.44
CA ALA A 59 44.92 -18.06 -62.67
C ALA A 59 45.08 -19.59 -62.98
N HIS A 60 44.18 -20.19 -63.76
CA HIS A 60 44.17 -21.62 -64.10
C HIS A 60 44.23 -22.55 -62.86
N ILE A 61 43.58 -22.17 -61.75
CA ILE A 61 43.62 -22.86 -60.49
C ILE A 61 42.57 -23.99 -60.46
N GLY A 62 43.04 -25.21 -60.23
CA GLY A 62 42.16 -26.38 -60.07
C GLY A 62 41.58 -26.47 -58.63
N PRO A 63 40.48 -27.20 -58.44
CA PRO A 63 39.81 -27.30 -57.13
C PRO A 63 40.61 -28.09 -56.06
N ASP A 64 41.71 -28.73 -56.48
CA ASP A 64 42.63 -29.43 -55.56
C ASP A 64 43.68 -28.51 -54.91
N ALA A 65 43.85 -27.32 -55.45
CA ALA A 65 44.84 -26.37 -54.98
C ALA A 65 44.33 -25.57 -53.78
N VAL A 66 45.17 -25.31 -52.75
CA VAL A 66 44.85 -24.43 -51.62
C VAL A 66 44.43 -23.04 -52.08
N ALA A 67 45.02 -22.56 -53.16
CA ALA A 67 44.69 -21.26 -53.78
C ALA A 67 43.20 -21.16 -54.20
N TYR A 68 42.54 -22.27 -54.56
CA TYR A 68 41.11 -22.31 -54.86
C TYR A 68 40.27 -21.87 -53.65
N TYR A 69 40.56 -22.42 -52.48
CA TYR A 69 39.84 -22.10 -51.23
C TYR A 69 40.16 -20.68 -50.71
N LEU A 70 41.38 -20.20 -50.91
CA LEU A 70 41.75 -18.78 -50.63
C LEU A 70 40.95 -17.84 -51.54
N LEU A 71 40.72 -18.21 -52.78
CA LEU A 71 39.92 -17.43 -53.72
C LEU A 71 38.43 -17.43 -53.34
N VAL A 72 37.89 -18.56 -52.82
CA VAL A 72 36.54 -18.64 -52.26
C VAL A 72 36.40 -17.69 -51.05
N PHE A 73 37.40 -17.68 -50.17
CA PHE A 73 37.42 -16.78 -49.04
C PHE A 73 37.48 -15.31 -49.46
N ALA A 74 38.35 -14.96 -50.41
CA ALA A 74 38.45 -13.61 -50.96
C ALA A 74 37.13 -13.12 -51.58
N ALA A 75 36.48 -14.00 -52.36
CA ALA A 75 35.15 -13.73 -52.92
C ALA A 75 34.07 -13.54 -51.88
N PHE A 76 34.14 -14.29 -50.76
CA PHE A 76 33.25 -14.10 -49.63
C PHE A 76 33.45 -12.74 -48.96
N VAL A 77 34.69 -12.35 -48.68
CA VAL A 77 35.02 -11.06 -48.08
C VAL A 77 34.60 -9.90 -48.97
N LEU A 78 34.81 -10.01 -50.29
CA LEU A 78 34.35 -9.01 -51.28
C LEU A 78 32.81 -8.90 -51.25
N ALA A 79 32.10 -9.99 -51.27
CA ALA A 79 30.65 -10.00 -51.23
C ALA A 79 30.10 -9.40 -49.92
N MET A 80 30.72 -9.72 -48.77
CA MET A 80 30.40 -9.15 -47.46
C MET A 80 30.62 -7.63 -47.44
N ALA A 81 31.75 -7.15 -47.95
CA ALA A 81 32.05 -5.72 -48.02
C ALA A 81 31.01 -4.97 -48.87
N LEU A 82 30.68 -5.51 -50.04
CA LEU A 82 29.64 -4.96 -50.91
C LEU A 82 28.27 -4.92 -50.25
N ASN A 83 27.88 -6.01 -49.61
CA ASN A 83 26.61 -6.08 -48.86
C ASN A 83 26.57 -5.03 -47.74
N PHE A 84 27.64 -4.92 -46.96
CA PHE A 84 27.77 -3.90 -45.92
C PHE A 84 27.64 -2.48 -46.47
N VAL A 85 28.37 -2.15 -47.56
CA VAL A 85 28.33 -0.81 -48.16
C VAL A 85 26.93 -0.51 -48.69
N MET A 86 26.27 -1.44 -49.33
CA MET A 86 24.90 -1.25 -49.85
C MET A 86 23.89 -1.02 -48.71
N VAL A 87 23.89 -1.88 -47.69
CA VAL A 87 22.93 -1.80 -46.58
C VAL A 87 23.22 -0.61 -45.67
N ALA A 88 24.46 -0.49 -45.17
CA ALA A 88 24.85 0.58 -44.27
C ALA A 88 24.89 1.94 -44.99
N GLY A 89 25.30 1.96 -46.25
CA GLY A 89 25.30 3.19 -47.08
C GLY A 89 23.88 3.74 -47.27
N TYR A 90 22.93 2.87 -47.56
CA TYR A 90 21.52 3.26 -47.65
C TYR A 90 20.96 3.79 -46.31
N GLN A 91 21.29 3.15 -45.21
CA GLN A 91 20.90 3.64 -43.88
C GLN A 91 21.57 4.99 -43.55
N CYS A 92 22.87 5.16 -43.86
CA CYS A 92 23.55 6.43 -43.66
C CYS A 92 22.93 7.57 -44.48
N TYR A 93 22.45 7.24 -45.69
CA TYR A 93 21.71 8.23 -46.52
C TYR A 93 20.42 8.66 -45.86
N LEU A 94 19.67 7.73 -45.27
CA LEU A 94 18.43 8.04 -44.54
C LEU A 94 18.67 8.82 -43.26
N ASP A 95 19.65 8.40 -42.45
CA ASP A 95 19.95 8.95 -41.12
C ASP A 95 20.90 10.18 -41.18
N ARG A 96 21.37 10.55 -42.35
CA ARG A 96 22.42 11.59 -42.58
C ARG A 96 23.66 11.36 -41.71
N SER A 97 24.05 10.11 -41.48
CA SER A 97 25.18 9.72 -40.64
C SER A 97 26.42 9.30 -41.46
N SER A 98 27.61 9.29 -40.80
CA SER A 98 28.84 8.86 -41.42
C SER A 98 28.96 7.34 -41.53
N LEU A 99 29.33 6.82 -42.72
CA LEU A 99 29.55 5.38 -42.93
C LEU A 99 30.66 4.81 -42.03
N ILE A 100 31.73 5.61 -41.77
CA ILE A 100 32.85 5.21 -40.90
C ILE A 100 32.38 5.03 -39.45
N LEU A 101 31.56 5.95 -38.97
CA LEU A 101 31.00 5.85 -37.60
C LEU A 101 30.09 4.63 -37.47
N LYS A 102 29.26 4.39 -38.47
CA LYS A 102 28.37 3.22 -38.51
C LYS A 102 29.16 1.92 -38.60
N ALA A 103 30.25 1.90 -39.38
CA ALA A 103 31.13 0.73 -39.45
C ALA A 103 31.80 0.41 -38.09
N ARG A 104 32.24 1.41 -37.35
CA ARG A 104 32.85 1.21 -36.02
C ARG A 104 31.89 0.61 -34.99
N VAL A 105 30.59 0.89 -35.10
CA VAL A 105 29.60 0.39 -34.18
C VAL A 105 29.04 -0.98 -34.61
N THR A 106 28.77 -1.18 -35.91
CA THR A 106 28.09 -2.35 -36.43
C THR A 106 29.01 -3.50 -36.83
N LEU A 107 30.23 -3.26 -37.31
CA LEU A 107 31.12 -4.34 -37.74
C LEU A 107 31.64 -5.23 -36.62
N PRO A 108 32.09 -4.74 -35.44
CA PRO A 108 32.68 -5.62 -34.43
C PRO A 108 31.75 -6.72 -33.92
N PRO A 109 30.48 -6.48 -33.61
CA PRO A 109 29.59 -7.56 -33.15
C PRO A 109 29.23 -8.56 -34.26
N ILE A 110 29.24 -8.16 -35.53
CA ILE A 110 28.85 -9.03 -36.66
C ILE A 110 30.06 -9.81 -37.20
N LEU A 111 31.29 -9.30 -37.03
CA LEU A 111 32.50 -9.87 -37.63
C LEU A 111 32.73 -11.33 -37.26
N ALA A 112 32.48 -11.71 -36.01
CA ALA A 112 32.62 -13.11 -35.55
C ALA A 112 31.64 -14.03 -36.29
N ALA A 113 30.39 -13.61 -36.45
CA ALA A 113 29.37 -14.36 -37.16
C ALA A 113 29.67 -14.51 -38.65
N GLU A 114 30.17 -13.42 -39.28
CA GLU A 114 30.54 -13.43 -40.69
C GLU A 114 31.80 -14.29 -40.97
N LEU A 115 32.81 -14.25 -40.10
CA LEU A 115 33.97 -15.14 -40.19
C LEU A 115 33.55 -16.61 -40.02
N PHE A 116 32.64 -16.91 -39.13
CA PHE A 116 32.09 -18.25 -39.00
C PHE A 116 31.31 -18.69 -40.28
N SER A 117 30.51 -17.80 -40.85
CA SER A 117 29.80 -18.02 -42.11
C SER A 117 30.79 -18.25 -43.29
N ALA A 118 31.91 -17.53 -43.32
CA ALA A 118 32.98 -17.74 -44.29
C ALA A 118 33.61 -19.13 -44.17
N LEU A 119 33.91 -19.55 -42.94
CA LEU A 119 34.47 -20.87 -42.65
C LEU A 119 33.50 -21.98 -43.07
N LEU A 120 32.20 -21.86 -42.72
CA LEU A 120 31.16 -22.81 -43.13
C LEU A 120 31.05 -22.88 -44.68
N THR A 121 31.18 -21.74 -45.35
CA THR A 121 31.16 -21.68 -46.81
C THR A 121 32.37 -22.44 -47.39
N LEU A 122 33.57 -22.26 -46.83
CA LEU A 122 34.78 -22.99 -47.25
C LEU A 122 34.60 -24.52 -47.07
N VAL A 123 34.11 -24.94 -45.90
CA VAL A 123 33.84 -26.36 -45.61
C VAL A 123 32.81 -26.91 -46.58
N ALA A 124 31.71 -26.19 -46.84
CA ALA A 124 30.68 -26.62 -47.78
C ALA A 124 31.18 -26.76 -49.22
N VAL A 125 32.04 -25.81 -49.67
CA VAL A 125 32.68 -25.89 -50.98
C VAL A 125 33.63 -27.09 -51.05
N TYR A 126 34.45 -27.31 -50.02
CA TYR A 126 35.35 -28.47 -49.95
C TYR A 126 34.58 -29.80 -50.04
N VAL A 127 33.52 -29.95 -49.23
CA VAL A 127 32.66 -31.13 -49.21
C VAL A 127 31.98 -31.32 -50.56
N GLY A 128 31.50 -30.23 -51.19
CA GLY A 128 30.87 -30.25 -52.51
C GLY A 128 31.82 -30.69 -53.63
N VAL A 129 33.06 -30.21 -53.61
CA VAL A 129 34.09 -30.56 -54.60
C VAL A 129 34.56 -32.00 -54.44
N ARG A 130 34.70 -32.50 -53.19
CA ARG A 130 35.22 -33.86 -52.90
C ARG A 130 34.18 -34.96 -52.95
N LEU A 131 32.94 -34.70 -52.43
CA LEU A 131 31.90 -35.70 -52.26
C LEU A 131 30.69 -35.45 -53.18
N GLY A 132 30.73 -34.45 -54.03
CA GLY A 132 29.64 -34.10 -54.94
C GLY A 132 28.35 -33.69 -54.24
N THR A 133 27.23 -33.88 -54.92
CA THR A 133 25.89 -33.48 -54.41
C THR A 133 25.47 -34.18 -53.12
N PHE A 134 25.92 -35.44 -52.93
CA PHE A 134 25.65 -36.20 -51.71
C PHE A 134 26.33 -35.54 -50.49
N GLY A 135 27.59 -35.09 -50.66
CA GLY A 135 28.31 -34.41 -49.60
C GLY A 135 27.64 -33.09 -49.20
N ILE A 136 27.16 -32.30 -50.15
CA ILE A 136 26.43 -31.04 -49.89
C ILE A 136 25.11 -31.34 -49.14
N ALA A 137 24.36 -32.37 -49.54
CA ALA A 137 23.12 -32.74 -48.87
C ALA A 137 23.35 -33.17 -47.43
N LEU A 138 24.39 -33.99 -47.17
CA LEU A 138 24.76 -34.41 -45.81
C LEU A 138 25.20 -33.23 -44.94
N PHE A 139 26.04 -32.32 -45.48
CA PHE A 139 26.47 -31.13 -44.78
C PHE A 139 25.27 -30.21 -44.45
N GLY A 140 24.35 -30.04 -45.42
CA GLY A 140 23.10 -29.28 -45.18
C GLY A 140 22.25 -29.88 -44.06
N LEU A 141 22.10 -31.22 -44.06
CA LEU A 141 21.37 -31.93 -42.98
C LEU A 141 22.01 -31.67 -41.59
N VAL A 142 23.36 -31.78 -41.50
CA VAL A 142 24.10 -31.55 -40.27
C VAL A 142 23.88 -30.10 -39.79
N LEU A 143 23.91 -29.10 -40.70
CA LEU A 143 23.65 -27.71 -40.35
C LEU A 143 22.21 -27.50 -39.85
N VAL A 144 21.22 -28.12 -40.49
CA VAL A 144 19.81 -28.03 -40.04
C VAL A 144 19.63 -28.60 -38.64
N VAL A 145 20.23 -29.78 -38.38
CA VAL A 145 20.19 -30.40 -37.05
C VAL A 145 20.90 -29.54 -36.01
N PHE A 146 22.07 -29.01 -36.36
CA PHE A 146 22.82 -28.11 -35.48
C PHE A 146 22.03 -26.84 -35.15
N GLN A 147 21.42 -26.17 -36.15
CA GLN A 147 20.59 -24.98 -35.93
C GLN A 147 19.37 -25.29 -35.07
N TYR A 148 18.73 -26.47 -35.30
CA TYR A 148 17.61 -26.90 -34.48
C TYR A 148 18.01 -27.08 -33.00
N LEU A 149 19.12 -27.81 -32.75
CA LEU A 149 19.63 -28.04 -31.39
C LEU A 149 20.05 -26.74 -30.72
N LEU A 150 20.74 -25.84 -31.43
CA LEU A 150 21.11 -24.54 -30.91
C LEU A 150 19.88 -23.68 -30.56
N GLY A 151 18.87 -23.71 -31.41
CA GLY A 151 17.59 -23.04 -31.15
C GLY A 151 16.91 -23.57 -29.89
N GLN A 152 16.87 -24.90 -29.70
CA GLN A 152 16.32 -25.50 -28.47
C GLN A 152 17.10 -25.12 -27.22
N LEU A 153 18.41 -25.10 -27.30
CA LEU A 153 19.29 -24.71 -26.19
C LEU A 153 19.07 -23.25 -25.77
N LEU A 154 18.97 -22.33 -26.74
CA LEU A 154 18.69 -20.91 -26.47
C LEU A 154 17.30 -20.67 -25.89
N VAL A 155 16.28 -21.38 -26.38
CA VAL A 155 14.92 -21.33 -25.83
C VAL A 155 14.89 -21.87 -24.41
N SER A 156 15.55 -23.00 -24.16
CA SER A 156 15.66 -23.60 -22.82
C SER A 156 16.36 -22.65 -21.84
N LYS A 157 17.47 -22.02 -22.25
CA LYS A 157 18.19 -21.04 -21.43
C LYS A 157 17.33 -19.83 -21.08
N ARG A 158 16.66 -19.24 -22.08
CA ARG A 158 15.75 -18.09 -21.86
C ARG A 158 14.58 -18.47 -20.93
N ARG A 159 14.06 -19.70 -21.08
CA ARG A 159 12.99 -20.21 -20.21
C ARG A 159 13.48 -20.36 -18.77
N SER A 160 14.69 -20.89 -18.57
CA SER A 160 15.29 -21.01 -17.24
C SER A 160 15.50 -19.64 -16.58
N GLU A 161 16.09 -18.67 -17.31
CA GLU A 161 16.29 -17.30 -16.81
C GLU A 161 14.97 -16.60 -16.47
N ARG A 162 13.92 -16.85 -17.27
CA ARG A 162 12.59 -16.30 -16.99
C ARG A 162 11.96 -16.93 -15.75
N LEU A 163 12.05 -18.25 -15.60
CA LEU A 163 11.55 -18.94 -14.42
C LEU A 163 12.27 -18.50 -13.15
N GLU A 164 13.58 -18.29 -13.22
CA GLU A 164 14.38 -17.80 -12.11
C GLU A 164 13.99 -16.36 -11.71
N ARG A 165 13.78 -15.47 -12.67
CA ARG A 165 13.25 -14.12 -12.42
C ARG A 165 11.86 -14.16 -11.79
N MET A 166 10.92 -14.94 -12.33
CA MET A 166 9.58 -15.08 -11.77
C MET A 166 9.61 -15.65 -10.35
N ALA A 167 10.57 -16.54 -10.04
CA ALA A 167 10.73 -17.10 -8.71
C ALA A 167 11.31 -16.11 -7.68
N THR A 168 12.01 -15.06 -8.11
CA THR A 168 12.78 -14.18 -7.21
C THR A 168 12.39 -12.71 -7.26
N THR A 169 11.65 -12.26 -8.28
CA THR A 169 11.28 -10.83 -8.45
C THR A 169 9.79 -10.61 -8.60
N ASP A 170 9.31 -9.46 -8.14
CA ASP A 170 7.95 -8.95 -8.36
C ASP A 170 7.83 -8.35 -9.77
N GLU A 171 6.84 -8.77 -10.53
CA GLU A 171 6.67 -8.38 -11.95
C GLU A 171 6.32 -6.89 -12.13
N LEU A 172 5.66 -6.27 -11.15
CA LEU A 172 5.24 -4.87 -11.25
C LEU A 172 6.40 -3.91 -10.96
N THR A 173 7.11 -4.14 -9.86
CA THR A 173 8.13 -3.21 -9.35
C THR A 173 9.56 -3.59 -9.72
N GLY A 174 9.79 -4.84 -10.14
CA GLY A 174 11.14 -5.38 -10.41
C GLY A 174 11.98 -5.63 -9.14
N LEU A 175 11.44 -5.38 -7.96
CA LEU A 175 12.07 -5.67 -6.67
C LEU A 175 12.10 -7.18 -6.38
N ALA A 176 12.78 -7.58 -5.31
CA ALA A 176 12.65 -8.93 -4.80
C ALA A 176 11.19 -9.25 -4.44
N ASN A 177 10.78 -10.50 -4.63
CA ASN A 177 9.47 -10.98 -4.19
C ASN A 177 9.57 -11.63 -2.80
N ARG A 178 8.44 -12.10 -2.26
CA ARG A 178 8.34 -12.81 -0.97
C ARG A 178 9.29 -14.01 -0.89
N GLY A 179 9.46 -14.78 -1.98
CA GLY A 179 10.36 -15.93 -2.04
C GLY A 179 11.82 -15.54 -1.80
N ARG A 180 12.29 -14.50 -2.50
CA ARG A 180 13.65 -13.98 -2.35
C ARG A 180 13.91 -13.35 -0.98
N LEU A 181 12.90 -12.70 -0.40
CA LEU A 181 12.99 -12.20 0.99
C LEU A 181 13.26 -13.35 1.97
N HIS A 182 12.47 -14.43 1.93
CA HIS A 182 12.65 -15.56 2.82
C HIS A 182 13.99 -16.26 2.63
N GLU A 183 14.47 -16.38 1.40
CA GLU A 183 15.80 -16.91 1.11
C GLU A 183 16.88 -16.02 1.74
N ARG A 184 16.79 -14.70 1.55
CA ARG A 184 17.76 -13.75 2.11
C ARG A 184 17.74 -13.71 3.63
N LEU A 185 16.58 -13.81 4.26
CA LEU A 185 16.45 -13.91 5.72
C LEU A 185 17.16 -15.17 6.25
N ARG A 186 16.97 -16.34 5.60
CA ARG A 186 17.66 -17.58 5.99
C ARG A 186 19.18 -17.48 5.82
N GLU A 187 19.65 -16.81 4.76
CA GLU A 187 21.08 -16.51 4.58
C GLU A 187 21.61 -15.64 5.73
N GLN A 188 20.88 -14.59 6.10
CA GLN A 188 21.27 -13.67 7.17
C GLN A 188 21.23 -14.33 8.55
N ILE A 189 20.25 -15.19 8.83
CA ILE A 189 20.20 -16.00 10.07
C ILE A 189 21.45 -16.86 10.19
N LYS A 190 21.81 -17.62 9.15
CA LYS A 190 23.02 -18.45 9.14
C LYS A 190 24.31 -17.63 9.34
N ALA A 191 24.38 -16.45 8.74
CA ALA A 191 25.52 -15.56 8.92
C ALA A 191 25.57 -15.03 10.37
N ALA A 192 24.43 -14.62 10.93
CA ALA A 192 24.32 -14.12 12.29
C ALA A 192 24.61 -15.20 13.35
N GLU A 193 24.25 -16.46 13.10
CA GLU A 193 24.65 -17.62 13.93
C GLU A 193 26.18 -17.81 13.97
N SER A 194 26.86 -17.48 12.87
CA SER A 194 28.31 -17.61 12.74
C SER A 194 29.10 -16.42 13.30
N ASP A 195 28.65 -15.19 13.06
CA ASP A 195 29.38 -13.96 13.42
C ASP A 195 28.83 -13.27 14.68
N GLY A 196 27.70 -13.76 15.24
CA GLY A 196 27.06 -13.25 16.45
C GLY A 196 26.42 -11.85 16.28
N LYS A 197 26.33 -11.34 15.06
CA LYS A 197 25.81 -9.98 14.82
C LYS A 197 24.32 -10.00 14.56
N PRO A 198 23.53 -9.18 15.27
CA PRO A 198 22.09 -9.07 15.03
C PRO A 198 21.82 -8.39 13.69
N PHE A 199 20.61 -8.61 13.17
CA PHE A 199 20.06 -7.89 12.04
C PHE A 199 18.57 -7.58 12.27
N VAL A 200 17.97 -6.81 11.39
CA VAL A 200 16.58 -6.37 11.50
C VAL A 200 15.84 -6.62 10.20
N VAL A 201 14.55 -6.95 10.29
CA VAL A 201 13.58 -6.92 9.21
C VAL A 201 12.54 -5.85 9.51
N MET A 202 12.20 -5.05 8.51
CA MET A 202 11.17 -4.04 8.59
C MET A 202 10.09 -4.36 7.56
N LEU A 203 8.83 -4.32 7.96
CA LEU A 203 7.68 -4.37 7.05
C LEU A 203 7.08 -2.98 6.93
N LEU A 204 6.68 -2.61 5.74
CA LEU A 204 6.09 -1.32 5.41
C LEU A 204 4.80 -1.53 4.63
N ASP A 205 3.75 -0.82 5.04
CA ASP A 205 2.45 -0.76 4.38
C ASP A 205 2.10 0.70 4.07
N LEU A 206 1.50 0.96 2.89
CA LEU A 206 1.09 2.31 2.50
C LEU A 206 -0.25 2.66 3.13
N ASP A 207 -0.30 3.80 3.80
CA ASP A 207 -1.53 4.28 4.38
C ASP A 207 -2.49 4.77 3.27
N ARG A 208 -3.76 4.34 3.36
CA ARG A 208 -4.84 4.72 2.43
C ARG A 208 -4.58 4.42 0.94
N PHE A 209 -3.70 3.47 0.61
CA PHE A 209 -3.42 3.10 -0.78
C PHE A 209 -4.70 2.65 -1.53
N LYS A 210 -5.63 2.00 -0.83
CA LYS A 210 -6.93 1.64 -1.39
C LYS A 210 -7.73 2.85 -1.84
N GLU A 211 -7.71 3.95 -1.11
CA GLU A 211 -8.42 5.20 -1.47
C GLU A 211 -7.86 5.80 -2.76
N ILE A 212 -6.55 5.70 -2.97
CA ILE A 212 -5.88 6.11 -4.21
C ILE A 212 -6.37 5.27 -5.38
N ASN A 213 -6.40 3.93 -5.22
CA ASN A 213 -6.92 3.03 -6.24
C ASN A 213 -8.40 3.27 -6.56
N ASP A 214 -9.22 3.46 -5.53
CA ASP A 214 -10.67 3.67 -5.68
C ASP A 214 -10.98 5.04 -6.33
N THR A 215 -10.14 6.05 -6.09
CA THR A 215 -10.35 7.41 -6.60
C THR A 215 -9.73 7.64 -7.97
N LEU A 216 -8.48 7.20 -8.20
CA LEU A 216 -7.71 7.47 -9.42
C LEU A 216 -7.60 6.26 -10.35
N GLY A 217 -7.99 5.08 -9.87
CA GLY A 217 -7.89 3.82 -10.60
C GLY A 217 -6.56 3.08 -10.38
N HIS A 218 -6.60 1.76 -10.56
CA HIS A 218 -5.44 0.86 -10.34
C HIS A 218 -4.20 1.23 -11.14
N HIS A 219 -4.35 1.90 -12.29
CA HIS A 219 -3.22 2.34 -13.09
C HIS A 219 -2.31 3.32 -12.32
N TYR A 220 -2.90 4.30 -11.63
CA TYR A 220 -2.14 5.25 -10.81
C TYR A 220 -1.53 4.59 -9.58
N GLY A 221 -2.22 3.64 -8.97
CA GLY A 221 -1.66 2.82 -7.90
C GLY A 221 -0.43 2.01 -8.35
N ASP A 222 -0.47 1.42 -9.54
CA ASP A 222 0.66 0.69 -10.12
C ASP A 222 1.87 1.60 -10.39
N LEU A 223 1.65 2.82 -10.87
CA LEU A 223 2.72 3.81 -11.09
C LEU A 223 3.33 4.26 -9.76
N LEU A 224 2.51 4.53 -8.75
CA LEU A 224 2.95 4.85 -7.39
C LEU A 224 3.83 3.73 -6.81
N LEU A 225 3.39 2.47 -6.89
CA LEU A 225 4.15 1.33 -6.38
C LEU A 225 5.50 1.15 -7.09
N LYS A 226 5.58 1.41 -8.40
CA LYS A 226 6.84 1.39 -9.15
C LYS A 226 7.80 2.47 -8.68
N GLU A 227 7.31 3.70 -8.56
CA GLU A 227 8.11 4.84 -8.10
C GLU A 227 8.58 4.63 -6.65
N LEU A 228 7.69 4.17 -5.77
CA LEU A 228 8.03 3.80 -4.40
C LEU A 228 9.13 2.73 -4.37
N GLY A 229 9.01 1.68 -5.20
CA GLY A 229 10.01 0.63 -5.29
C GLY A 229 11.40 1.15 -5.66
N VAL A 230 11.47 2.06 -6.63
CA VAL A 230 12.73 2.73 -7.04
C VAL A 230 13.28 3.58 -5.89
N ARG A 231 12.43 4.34 -5.22
CA ARG A 231 12.79 5.23 -4.12
C ARG A 231 13.31 4.46 -2.90
N LEU A 232 12.62 3.41 -2.48
CA LEU A 232 13.05 2.54 -1.39
C LEU A 232 14.37 1.83 -1.72
N ALA A 233 14.53 1.30 -2.94
CA ALA A 233 15.77 0.63 -3.35
C ALA A 233 16.97 1.61 -3.36
N ALA A 234 16.77 2.84 -3.80
CA ALA A 234 17.79 3.89 -3.76
C ALA A 234 18.17 4.28 -2.33
N HIS A 235 17.18 4.37 -1.43
CA HIS A 235 17.39 4.72 -0.03
C HIS A 235 18.13 3.61 0.75
N VAL A 236 17.73 2.35 0.55
CA VAL A 236 18.30 1.18 1.25
C VAL A 236 19.71 0.83 0.71
N GLY A 237 19.96 1.15 -0.55
CA GLY A 237 21.25 0.92 -1.20
C GLY A 237 21.49 -0.54 -1.62
N PRO A 238 22.62 -0.81 -2.30
CA PRO A 238 22.88 -2.11 -2.93
C PRO A 238 23.17 -3.25 -1.95
N SER A 239 23.55 -2.95 -0.73
CA SER A 239 23.90 -3.96 0.29
C SER A 239 22.69 -4.45 1.08
N GLY A 240 21.60 -3.67 1.09
CA GLY A 240 20.32 -4.08 1.67
C GLY A 240 19.43 -4.81 0.68
N LEU A 241 18.23 -5.16 1.11
CA LEU A 241 17.21 -5.75 0.25
C LEU A 241 15.88 -5.01 0.44
N VAL A 242 15.22 -4.69 -0.67
CA VAL A 242 13.81 -4.29 -0.68
C VAL A 242 13.02 -5.35 -1.44
N ALA A 243 11.95 -5.84 -0.84
CA ALA A 243 11.07 -6.82 -1.45
C ALA A 243 9.61 -6.32 -1.41
N ARG A 244 8.83 -6.62 -2.45
CA ARG A 244 7.38 -6.43 -2.41
C ARG A 244 6.70 -7.75 -2.09
N LEU A 245 5.81 -7.74 -1.08
CA LEU A 245 5.13 -8.95 -0.59
C LEU A 245 3.79 -9.19 -1.30
N GLY A 246 3.17 -8.14 -1.79
CA GLY A 246 1.89 -8.11 -2.50
C GLY A 246 1.12 -6.84 -2.17
N GLY A 247 0.17 -6.42 -3.01
CA GLY A 247 -0.58 -5.18 -2.77
C GLY A 247 0.34 -3.96 -2.56
N ASP A 248 0.19 -3.32 -1.43
CA ASP A 248 0.92 -2.15 -0.92
C ASP A 248 1.98 -2.48 0.14
N GLU A 249 2.24 -3.79 0.38
CA GLU A 249 3.18 -4.26 1.40
C GLU A 249 4.59 -4.43 0.85
N PHE A 250 5.57 -3.86 1.54
CA PHE A 250 7.00 -3.99 1.25
C PHE A 250 7.75 -4.51 2.47
N ALA A 251 8.87 -5.21 2.21
CA ALA A 251 9.81 -5.61 3.25
C ALA A 251 11.18 -5.01 2.96
N VAL A 252 11.84 -4.55 4.01
CA VAL A 252 13.17 -3.94 3.95
C VAL A 252 14.12 -4.69 4.89
N LEU A 253 15.26 -5.11 4.35
CA LEU A 253 16.40 -5.60 5.12
C LEU A 253 17.54 -4.58 4.96
N PRO A 254 17.64 -3.59 5.85
CA PRO A 254 18.70 -2.59 5.77
C PRO A 254 20.07 -3.22 6.13
N GLU A 255 21.16 -2.60 5.66
CA GLU A 255 22.52 -3.01 6.04
C GLU A 255 22.87 -2.52 7.45
N VAL A 256 22.03 -2.85 8.43
CA VAL A 256 22.21 -2.45 9.82
C VAL A 256 22.38 -3.69 10.68
N ARG A 257 23.55 -3.79 11.34
CA ARG A 257 23.95 -4.92 12.17
C ARG A 257 23.93 -4.55 13.66
N THR A 258 22.77 -4.02 14.12
CA THR A 258 22.53 -3.67 15.51
C THR A 258 21.11 -4.05 15.93
N ALA A 259 20.91 -4.22 17.24
CA ALA A 259 19.59 -4.37 17.86
C ALA A 259 19.20 -3.15 18.73
N ASP A 260 20.03 -2.09 18.72
CA ASP A 260 19.76 -0.88 19.48
C ASP A 260 18.47 -0.18 19.01
N PRO A 261 17.45 -0.09 19.88
CA PRO A 261 16.14 0.49 19.51
C PRO A 261 16.25 1.87 18.89
N ARG A 262 17.05 2.77 19.47
CA ARG A 262 17.18 4.15 19.02
C ARG A 262 17.76 4.27 17.61
N THR A 263 18.69 3.35 17.27
CA THR A 263 19.26 3.30 15.92
C THR A 263 18.23 2.78 14.92
N LEU A 264 17.47 1.74 15.30
CA LEU A 264 16.44 1.16 14.44
C LEU A 264 15.26 2.09 14.20
N GLU A 265 14.82 2.81 15.24
CA GLU A 265 13.79 3.85 15.14
C GLU A 265 14.21 4.97 14.16
N LYS A 266 15.48 5.41 14.21
CA LYS A 266 15.99 6.38 13.24
C LYS A 266 15.97 5.87 11.80
N VAL A 267 16.32 4.62 11.58
CA VAL A 267 16.27 4.01 10.24
C VAL A 267 14.82 3.90 9.75
N ALA A 268 13.90 3.51 10.63
CA ALA A 268 12.48 3.44 10.31
C ALA A 268 11.90 4.84 10.03
N ALA A 269 12.22 5.85 10.84
CA ALA A 269 11.82 7.23 10.60
C ALA A 269 12.30 7.74 9.23
N GLN A 270 13.55 7.45 8.86
CA GLN A 270 14.08 7.80 7.54
C GLN A 270 13.35 7.08 6.39
N LEU A 271 12.90 5.84 6.59
CA LEU A 271 12.06 5.14 5.60
C LEU A 271 10.69 5.80 5.48
N VAL A 272 10.05 6.16 6.59
CA VAL A 272 8.77 6.89 6.59
C VAL A 272 8.92 8.24 5.89
N ASP A 273 9.93 9.03 6.25
CA ASP A 273 10.24 10.31 5.60
C ASP A 273 10.46 10.16 4.09
N CYS A 274 11.14 9.08 3.68
CA CYS A 274 11.38 8.77 2.28
C CYS A 274 10.07 8.51 1.52
N VAL A 275 9.09 7.85 2.15
CA VAL A 275 7.77 7.58 1.56
C VAL A 275 6.90 8.83 1.54
N GLN A 276 6.93 9.64 2.59
CA GLN A 276 6.12 10.85 2.74
C GLN A 276 6.49 11.97 1.76
N GLN A 277 7.65 11.87 1.09
CA GLN A 277 7.96 12.83 0.02
C GLN A 277 6.95 12.71 -1.13
N PRO A 278 6.42 13.82 -1.65
CA PRO A 278 5.41 13.80 -2.70
C PRO A 278 5.81 12.93 -3.89
N PHE A 279 4.85 12.15 -4.39
CA PHE A 279 4.99 11.38 -5.63
C PHE A 279 4.41 12.17 -6.79
N VAL A 280 5.18 12.37 -7.85
CA VAL A 280 4.69 13.03 -9.07
C VAL A 280 4.39 11.96 -10.11
N VAL A 281 3.10 11.71 -10.33
CA VAL A 281 2.61 10.70 -11.29
C VAL A 281 1.70 11.41 -12.30
N ASP A 282 2.09 11.43 -13.57
CA ASP A 282 1.34 12.09 -14.67
C ASP A 282 0.87 13.52 -14.31
N GLU A 283 1.77 14.36 -13.79
CA GLU A 283 1.54 15.75 -13.36
C GLU A 283 0.69 15.89 -12.07
N LEU A 284 0.22 14.80 -11.46
CA LEU A 284 -0.44 14.80 -10.16
C LEU A 284 0.58 14.62 -9.05
N SER A 285 0.51 15.47 -8.02
CA SER A 285 1.27 15.28 -6.78
C SER A 285 0.42 14.50 -5.79
N LEU A 286 0.93 13.34 -5.34
CA LEU A 286 0.27 12.46 -4.39
C LEU A 286 1.08 12.42 -3.09
N ASP A 287 0.42 12.67 -1.98
CA ASP A 287 0.99 12.52 -0.64
C ASP A 287 0.51 11.19 -0.06
N VAL A 288 1.46 10.36 0.39
CA VAL A 288 1.18 9.01 0.90
C VAL A 288 1.93 8.81 2.20
N GLY A 289 1.23 8.33 3.22
CA GLY A 289 1.83 7.88 4.47
C GLY A 289 2.31 6.43 4.38
N ALA A 290 3.09 6.02 5.36
CA ALA A 290 3.48 4.63 5.54
C ALA A 290 3.57 4.26 7.02
N SER A 291 3.21 3.03 7.31
CA SER A 291 3.36 2.42 8.63
C SER A 291 4.44 1.33 8.56
N VAL A 292 5.44 1.40 9.46
CA VAL A 292 6.61 0.51 9.47
C VAL A 292 6.68 -0.29 10.76
N GLY A 293 6.72 -1.63 10.66
CA GLY A 293 6.94 -2.52 11.78
C GLY A 293 8.35 -3.12 11.76
N ILE A 294 8.99 -3.23 12.91
CA ILE A 294 10.40 -3.60 13.06
C ILE A 294 10.53 -4.86 13.93
N ALA A 295 11.21 -5.90 13.44
CA ALA A 295 11.56 -7.09 14.22
C ALA A 295 13.06 -7.40 14.14
N ARG A 296 13.66 -7.81 15.26
CA ARG A 296 15.09 -8.00 15.45
C ARG A 296 15.48 -9.46 15.58
N TYR A 297 16.49 -9.89 14.87
CA TYR A 297 17.13 -11.18 15.10
C TYR A 297 18.35 -11.02 16.03
N PRO A 298 18.55 -11.89 17.03
CA PRO A 298 17.71 -13.02 17.46
C PRO A 298 16.66 -12.66 18.54
N PHE A 299 16.54 -11.39 18.92
CA PHE A 299 15.82 -10.95 20.13
C PHE A 299 14.31 -11.21 20.05
N ASP A 300 13.71 -10.99 18.89
CA ASP A 300 12.27 -11.09 18.71
C ASP A 300 11.89 -12.45 18.09
N GLY A 301 12.76 -13.07 17.30
CA GLY A 301 12.48 -14.36 16.67
C GLY A 301 13.71 -15.08 16.14
N ALA A 302 13.63 -16.43 16.08
CA ALA A 302 14.72 -17.29 15.63
C ALA A 302 14.58 -17.79 14.18
N SER A 303 13.43 -17.59 13.52
CA SER A 303 13.20 -18.01 12.13
C SER A 303 12.71 -16.87 11.25
N ALA A 304 12.90 -17.01 9.94
CA ALA A 304 12.44 -16.02 8.95
C ALA A 304 10.93 -15.79 9.04
N GLU A 305 10.16 -16.86 9.19
CA GLU A 305 8.72 -16.83 9.28
C GLU A 305 8.23 -16.08 10.53
N VAL A 306 8.89 -16.32 11.67
CA VAL A 306 8.58 -15.63 12.93
C VAL A 306 8.92 -14.16 12.84
N LEU A 307 10.11 -13.79 12.34
CA LEU A 307 10.53 -12.39 12.22
C LEU A 307 9.59 -11.58 11.31
N VAL A 308 9.19 -12.13 10.16
CA VAL A 308 8.24 -11.46 9.27
C VAL A 308 6.89 -11.27 9.95
N ARG A 309 6.38 -12.29 10.65
CA ARG A 309 5.12 -12.20 11.41
C ARG A 309 5.18 -11.14 12.51
N LEU A 310 6.29 -11.06 13.24
CA LEU A 310 6.42 -10.10 14.35
C LEU A 310 6.62 -8.66 13.84
N ALA A 311 7.29 -8.48 12.70
CA ALA A 311 7.34 -7.19 12.02
C ALA A 311 5.96 -6.76 11.52
N ASP A 312 5.11 -7.70 11.06
CA ASP A 312 3.72 -7.42 10.66
C ASP A 312 2.86 -6.96 11.85
N VAL A 313 3.01 -7.62 13.00
CA VAL A 313 2.34 -7.20 14.25
C VAL A 313 2.72 -5.76 14.63
N ALA A 314 4.02 -5.44 14.59
CA ALA A 314 4.49 -4.10 14.90
C ALA A 314 4.02 -3.06 13.85
N MET A 315 4.00 -3.41 12.56
CA MET A 315 3.49 -2.55 11.50
C MET A 315 2.01 -2.21 11.70
N TYR A 316 1.22 -3.19 12.09
CA TYR A 316 -0.18 -2.97 12.42
C TYR A 316 -0.35 -2.08 13.66
N GLY A 317 0.51 -2.24 14.68
CA GLY A 317 0.57 -1.36 15.85
C GLY A 317 0.85 0.10 15.43
N ALA A 318 1.88 0.31 14.61
CA ALA A 318 2.21 1.62 14.07
C ALA A 318 1.04 2.25 13.29
N LYS A 319 0.33 1.45 12.48
CA LYS A 319 -0.82 1.89 11.69
C LYS A 319 -1.99 2.31 12.58
N THR A 320 -2.25 1.56 13.64
CA THR A 320 -3.34 1.84 14.58
C THR A 320 -3.05 3.08 15.43
N ALA A 321 -1.82 3.21 15.91
CA ALA A 321 -1.37 4.36 16.71
C ALA A 321 -1.04 5.61 15.86
N GLN A 322 -1.04 5.49 14.52
CA GLN A 322 -0.60 6.54 13.58
C GLN A 322 0.81 7.09 13.90
N SER A 323 1.67 6.24 14.49
CA SER A 323 3.02 6.62 14.93
C SER A 323 4.07 6.62 13.80
N GLY A 324 3.71 6.15 12.61
CA GLY A 324 4.59 5.99 11.46
C GLY A 324 5.48 4.73 11.55
N TYR A 325 6.01 4.38 12.70
CA TYR A 325 6.77 3.14 12.91
C TYR A 325 6.63 2.60 14.33
N GLU A 326 6.85 1.30 14.49
CA GLU A 326 6.86 0.64 15.80
C GLU A 326 7.87 -0.50 15.83
N LEU A 327 8.61 -0.62 16.94
CA LEU A 327 9.46 -1.76 17.24
C LEU A 327 8.62 -2.84 17.91
N TYR A 328 8.74 -4.08 17.43
CA TYR A 328 8.02 -5.19 18.07
C TYR A 328 8.31 -5.25 19.57
N ALA A 329 7.23 -5.28 20.34
CA ALA A 329 7.23 -5.53 21.77
C ALA A 329 6.24 -6.67 22.07
N ALA A 330 6.65 -7.64 22.89
CA ALA A 330 5.81 -8.80 23.20
C ALA A 330 4.47 -8.42 23.87
N GLU A 331 4.43 -7.26 24.49
CA GLU A 331 3.22 -6.67 25.08
C GLU A 331 2.16 -6.32 24.03
N HIS A 332 2.58 -6.07 22.77
CA HIS A 332 1.72 -5.71 21.64
C HIS A 332 1.35 -6.92 20.74
N ASP A 333 1.88 -8.13 20.99
CA ASP A 333 1.64 -9.34 20.17
C ASP A 333 0.20 -9.91 20.27
N HIS A 334 -0.66 -9.25 21.02
CA HIS A 334 -2.03 -9.72 21.22
C HIS A 334 -2.94 -9.59 19.99
N HIS A 335 -2.46 -9.08 18.84
CA HIS A 335 -3.36 -8.63 17.77
C HIS A 335 -3.67 -9.61 16.63
N SER A 336 -2.90 -10.63 16.30
CA SER A 336 -3.20 -11.40 15.06
C SER A 336 -3.94 -12.73 15.28
N ILE A 337 -3.54 -13.57 16.23
CA ILE A 337 -4.24 -14.84 16.52
C ILE A 337 -5.42 -14.59 17.44
N HIS A 338 -5.29 -13.63 18.36
CA HIS A 338 -6.38 -13.24 19.27
C HIS A 338 -7.54 -12.56 18.55
N LYS A 339 -7.30 -11.79 17.46
CA LYS A 339 -8.38 -11.13 16.71
C LYS A 339 -9.36 -12.12 16.09
N LEU A 340 -8.87 -13.21 15.48
CA LEU A 340 -9.75 -14.28 14.98
C LEU A 340 -10.45 -15.04 16.10
N SER A 341 -9.75 -15.27 17.23
CA SER A 341 -10.32 -15.85 18.44
C SER A 341 -11.39 -14.93 19.04
N LEU A 342 -11.10 -13.62 19.16
CA LEU A 342 -12.02 -12.62 19.69
C LEU A 342 -13.34 -12.53 18.90
N LEU A 343 -13.30 -12.63 17.56
CA LEU A 343 -14.53 -12.65 16.75
C LEU A 343 -15.40 -13.88 17.00
N SER A 344 -14.76 -15.04 17.19
CA SER A 344 -15.47 -16.28 17.57
C SER A 344 -16.03 -16.18 18.99
N ASP A 345 -15.24 -15.64 19.92
CA ASP A 345 -15.62 -15.47 21.31
C ASP A 345 -16.70 -14.39 21.48
N MET A 346 -16.67 -13.29 20.69
CA MET A 346 -17.67 -12.22 20.72
C MET A 346 -19.10 -12.73 20.47
N ARG A 347 -19.27 -13.64 19.49
CA ARG A 347 -20.59 -14.22 19.21
C ARG A 347 -21.16 -14.97 20.42
N ARG A 348 -20.31 -15.64 21.19
CA ARG A 348 -20.66 -16.31 22.42
C ARG A 348 -20.91 -15.31 23.56
N ALA A 349 -20.04 -14.32 23.67
CA ALA A 349 -20.03 -13.30 24.73
C ALA A 349 -21.33 -12.48 24.78
N LEU A 350 -21.88 -12.13 23.60
CA LEU A 350 -23.17 -11.42 23.49
C LEU A 350 -24.35 -12.23 24.13
N GLY A 351 -24.29 -13.58 24.08
CA GLY A 351 -25.31 -14.44 24.69
C GLY A 351 -24.98 -14.89 26.10
N ALA A 352 -23.76 -14.69 26.60
CA ALA A 352 -23.28 -15.19 27.88
C ALA A 352 -23.21 -14.12 28.99
N GLY A 353 -23.57 -12.86 28.70
CA GLY A 353 -23.49 -11.78 29.69
C GLY A 353 -22.05 -11.33 29.98
N GLU A 354 -21.12 -11.61 29.06
CA GLU A 354 -19.70 -11.19 29.17
C GLU A 354 -19.49 -9.72 28.70
N ILE A 355 -20.47 -9.17 27.96
CA ILE A 355 -20.45 -7.79 27.45
C ILE A 355 -21.26 -6.91 28.39
N ASN A 356 -20.59 -5.98 29.04
CA ASN A 356 -21.15 -5.03 29.98
C ASN A 356 -21.08 -3.60 29.45
N VAL A 357 -21.89 -2.72 30.01
CA VAL A 357 -21.86 -1.28 29.69
C VAL A 357 -21.47 -0.51 30.96
N HIS A 358 -20.43 0.34 30.83
CA HIS A 358 -20.05 1.30 31.83
C HIS A 358 -20.50 2.70 31.40
N TYR A 359 -20.73 3.57 32.32
CA TYR A 359 -21.29 4.89 32.09
C TYR A 359 -20.35 5.96 32.58
N GLN A 360 -20.07 6.97 31.73
CA GLN A 360 -19.25 8.11 32.09
C GLN A 360 -20.11 9.37 32.09
N PRO A 361 -20.09 10.19 33.17
CA PRO A 361 -20.96 11.36 33.27
C PRO A 361 -20.57 12.48 32.32
N LYS A 362 -21.60 13.12 31.72
CA LYS A 362 -21.53 14.36 30.94
C LYS A 362 -22.08 15.50 31.83
N LEU A 363 -21.27 16.53 32.06
CA LEU A 363 -21.61 17.62 32.98
C LEU A 363 -21.79 18.94 32.23
N GLN A 364 -22.83 19.68 32.57
CA GLN A 364 -23.04 21.05 32.14
C GLN A 364 -22.02 21.98 32.79
N LEU A 365 -21.29 22.79 32.04
CA LEU A 365 -20.27 23.68 32.57
C LEU A 365 -20.86 24.91 33.27
N SER A 366 -22.09 25.28 32.97
CA SER A 366 -22.74 26.48 33.59
C SER A 366 -23.09 26.28 35.06
N ASP A 367 -23.44 25.05 35.49
CA ASP A 367 -23.88 24.77 36.86
C ASP A 367 -23.27 23.48 37.45
N LEU A 368 -22.46 22.75 36.68
CA LEU A 368 -21.89 21.46 37.00
C LEU A 368 -22.96 20.36 37.25
N GLY A 369 -24.17 20.56 36.76
CA GLY A 369 -25.22 19.55 36.78
C GLY A 369 -24.91 18.39 35.84
N VAL A 370 -25.24 17.16 36.25
CA VAL A 370 -25.12 15.99 35.39
C VAL A 370 -26.28 15.97 34.39
N ARG A 371 -26.00 16.01 33.10
CA ARG A 371 -26.99 16.02 32.02
C ARG A 371 -27.27 14.64 31.46
N GLY A 372 -26.27 13.81 31.44
CA GLY A 372 -26.37 12.46 30.88
C GLY A 372 -25.14 11.64 31.16
N ALA A 373 -25.07 10.50 30.49
CA ALA A 373 -23.91 9.61 30.56
C ALA A 373 -23.63 8.97 29.20
N GLU A 374 -22.36 8.86 28.84
CA GLU A 374 -21.94 8.07 27.69
C GLU A 374 -21.84 6.60 28.07
N ALA A 375 -22.44 5.75 27.25
CA ALA A 375 -22.43 4.28 27.37
C ALA A 375 -21.19 3.70 26.68
N LEU A 376 -20.30 3.17 27.46
CA LEU A 376 -19.01 2.66 27.02
C LEU A 376 -18.94 1.14 27.23
N VAL A 377 -18.93 0.39 26.15
CA VAL A 377 -18.89 -1.09 26.20
C VAL A 377 -17.61 -1.60 26.89
N ARG A 378 -17.74 -2.68 27.66
CA ARG A 378 -16.64 -3.40 28.32
C ARG A 378 -16.86 -4.89 28.12
N TRP A 379 -15.79 -5.62 27.90
CA TRP A 379 -15.85 -7.06 27.74
C TRP A 379 -15.07 -7.76 28.85
N GLU A 380 -15.79 -8.49 29.72
CA GLU A 380 -15.20 -9.35 30.73
C GLU A 380 -14.87 -10.71 30.11
N HIS A 381 -13.71 -10.78 29.44
CA HIS A 381 -13.33 -11.98 28.71
C HIS A 381 -12.83 -13.07 29.68
N PRO A 382 -13.37 -14.31 29.63
CA PRO A 382 -13.08 -15.34 30.64
C PRO A 382 -11.63 -15.79 30.73
N LYS A 383 -10.84 -15.58 29.66
CA LYS A 383 -9.42 -15.95 29.62
C LYS A 383 -8.47 -14.74 29.64
N LEU A 384 -8.91 -13.59 29.11
CA LEU A 384 -8.06 -12.40 28.93
C LEU A 384 -8.33 -11.33 30.00
N GLY A 385 -9.37 -11.53 30.84
CA GLY A 385 -9.80 -10.50 31.79
C GLY A 385 -10.53 -9.34 31.11
N PRO A 386 -10.65 -8.17 31.79
CA PRO A 386 -11.38 -7.03 31.28
C PRO A 386 -10.68 -6.41 30.04
N LEU A 387 -11.45 -6.31 28.95
CA LEU A 387 -11.00 -5.72 27.69
C LEU A 387 -11.69 -4.37 27.46
N ALA A 388 -10.88 -3.34 27.15
CA ALA A 388 -11.37 -2.03 26.75
C ALA A 388 -11.84 -2.05 25.27
N PRO A 389 -12.73 -1.12 24.85
CA PRO A 389 -13.28 -1.06 23.49
C PRO A 389 -12.23 -1.11 22.38
N GLY A 390 -11.15 -0.37 22.50
CA GLY A 390 -10.07 -0.33 21.50
C GLY A 390 -9.43 -1.68 21.20
N ALA A 391 -9.51 -2.65 22.15
CA ALA A 391 -8.95 -3.98 21.97
C ALA A 391 -9.80 -4.90 21.05
N PHE A 392 -11.09 -4.63 20.88
CA PHE A 392 -11.97 -5.56 20.15
C PHE A 392 -12.94 -4.89 19.17
N VAL A 393 -13.37 -3.63 19.39
CA VAL A 393 -14.39 -2.97 18.56
C VAL A 393 -13.91 -2.88 17.10
N SER A 394 -12.67 -2.45 16.85
CA SER A 394 -12.09 -2.35 15.50
C SER A 394 -12.07 -3.69 14.74
N ALA A 395 -11.99 -4.82 15.47
CA ALA A 395 -12.08 -6.15 14.87
C ALA A 395 -13.52 -6.52 14.51
N VAL A 396 -14.47 -6.13 15.37
CA VAL A 396 -15.89 -6.44 15.22
C VAL A 396 -16.55 -5.57 14.16
N GLU A 397 -16.14 -4.29 14.02
CA GLU A 397 -16.66 -3.32 13.02
C GLU A 397 -16.59 -3.85 11.58
N GLN A 398 -15.55 -4.59 11.24
CA GLN A 398 -15.39 -5.18 9.90
C GLN A 398 -16.33 -6.36 9.63
N THR A 399 -17.11 -6.79 10.64
CA THR A 399 -18.00 -7.96 10.58
C THR A 399 -19.46 -7.57 10.80
N ARG A 400 -20.38 -8.51 10.58
CA ARG A 400 -21.79 -8.33 10.91
C ARG A 400 -22.08 -8.36 12.41
N LEU A 401 -21.10 -8.72 13.24
CA LEU A 401 -21.27 -8.77 14.69
C LEU A 401 -21.39 -7.37 15.31
N ILE A 402 -20.89 -6.34 14.63
CA ILE A 402 -20.99 -4.96 15.13
C ILE A 402 -22.44 -4.55 15.35
N SER A 403 -23.33 -4.80 14.39
CA SER A 403 -24.75 -4.43 14.55
C SER A 403 -25.43 -5.20 15.70
N SER A 404 -24.98 -6.45 15.99
CA SER A 404 -25.46 -7.18 17.17
C SER A 404 -24.92 -6.58 18.47
N LEU A 405 -23.67 -6.11 18.46
CA LEU A 405 -23.08 -5.41 19.61
C LEU A 405 -23.78 -4.08 19.85
N THR A 406 -23.96 -3.26 18.80
CA THR A 406 -24.67 -1.98 18.88
C THR A 406 -26.08 -2.17 19.44
N ARG A 407 -26.84 -3.17 18.94
CA ARG A 407 -28.17 -3.49 19.46
C ARG A 407 -28.12 -3.82 20.95
N HIS A 408 -27.18 -4.68 21.38
CA HIS A 408 -27.02 -5.05 22.80
C HIS A 408 -26.72 -3.84 23.69
N VAL A 409 -25.84 -2.94 23.23
CA VAL A 409 -25.52 -1.69 23.95
C VAL A 409 -26.74 -0.76 24.01
N LEU A 410 -27.50 -0.61 22.92
CA LEU A 410 -28.73 0.18 22.89
C LEU A 410 -29.78 -0.36 23.88
N GLU A 411 -30.10 -1.67 23.82
CA GLU A 411 -31.08 -2.31 24.71
C GLU A 411 -30.68 -2.12 26.17
N THR A 412 -29.39 -2.35 26.50
CA THR A 412 -28.90 -2.24 27.87
C THR A 412 -28.92 -0.79 28.37
N SER A 413 -28.46 0.15 27.51
CA SER A 413 -28.31 1.57 27.90
C SER A 413 -29.66 2.29 27.99
N ILE A 414 -30.60 2.00 27.08
CA ILE A 414 -31.96 2.55 27.09
C ILE A 414 -32.72 2.04 28.33
N SER A 415 -32.62 0.76 28.64
CA SER A 415 -33.22 0.18 29.84
C SER A 415 -32.65 0.83 31.11
N GLN A 416 -31.33 0.99 31.20
CA GLN A 416 -30.68 1.58 32.36
C GLN A 416 -31.03 3.07 32.51
N CYS A 417 -31.10 3.83 31.41
CA CYS A 417 -31.51 5.24 31.44
C CYS A 417 -32.96 5.38 31.97
N ALA A 418 -33.88 4.48 31.51
CA ALA A 418 -35.24 4.45 32.00
C ALA A 418 -35.32 4.16 33.50
N GLU A 419 -34.43 3.32 34.05
CA GLU A 419 -34.34 3.05 35.50
C GLU A 419 -33.89 4.29 36.27
N TRP A 420 -32.86 5.01 35.80
CA TRP A 420 -32.43 6.26 36.43
C TRP A 420 -33.52 7.32 36.41
N ARG A 421 -34.22 7.50 35.30
CA ARG A 421 -35.36 8.45 35.21
C ARG A 421 -36.50 8.09 36.13
N ARG A 422 -36.83 6.78 36.26
CA ARG A 422 -37.82 6.30 37.24
C ARG A 422 -37.36 6.52 38.70
N ALA A 423 -36.05 6.52 38.96
CA ALA A 423 -35.48 6.87 40.27
C ALA A 423 -35.44 8.38 40.54
N GLY A 424 -35.85 9.22 39.58
CA GLY A 424 -35.92 10.69 39.71
C GLY A 424 -34.72 11.45 39.16
N HIS A 425 -33.80 10.78 38.45
CA HIS A 425 -32.67 11.43 37.76
C HIS A 425 -33.06 11.72 36.32
N ASP A 426 -33.21 13.00 35.96
CA ASP A 426 -33.52 13.42 34.59
C ASP A 426 -32.27 13.42 33.73
N LEU A 427 -31.86 12.25 33.26
CA LEU A 427 -30.62 12.03 32.49
C LEU A 427 -30.94 11.58 31.07
N SER A 428 -29.99 11.86 30.16
CA SER A 428 -29.88 11.23 28.83
C SER A 428 -28.79 10.15 28.84
N VAL A 429 -28.84 9.24 27.86
CA VAL A 429 -27.78 8.28 27.61
C VAL A 429 -27.29 8.40 26.17
N ALA A 430 -25.98 8.53 25.99
CA ALA A 430 -25.33 8.59 24.70
C ALA A 430 -24.79 7.20 24.32
N VAL A 431 -25.03 6.77 23.08
CA VAL A 431 -24.59 5.48 22.53
C VAL A 431 -23.89 5.68 21.20
N ASN A 432 -22.69 5.13 21.09
CA ASN A 432 -21.89 5.13 19.87
C ASN A 432 -22.49 4.20 18.80
N LEU A 433 -22.65 4.70 17.58
CA LEU A 433 -23.01 3.91 16.40
C LEU A 433 -21.77 3.51 15.62
N SER A 434 -21.89 2.53 14.73
CA SER A 434 -20.86 2.19 13.75
C SER A 434 -21.24 2.67 12.35
N ALA A 435 -20.25 2.77 11.44
CA ALA A 435 -20.50 3.09 10.04
C ALA A 435 -21.50 2.12 9.38
N ARG A 436 -21.53 0.85 9.83
CA ARG A 436 -22.44 -0.17 9.31
C ARG A 436 -23.87 0.03 9.78
N ASP A 437 -24.05 0.54 11.00
CA ASP A 437 -25.38 0.83 11.53
C ASP A 437 -26.03 1.99 10.77
N LEU A 438 -25.29 3.01 10.37
CA LEU A 438 -25.76 4.09 9.49
C LEU A 438 -26.11 3.65 8.06
N LEU A 439 -25.78 2.42 7.68
CA LEU A 439 -26.19 1.81 6.43
C LEU A 439 -27.41 0.89 6.57
N ASP A 440 -27.90 0.68 7.80
CA ASP A 440 -29.06 -0.19 8.06
C ASP A 440 -30.35 0.64 8.09
N ARG A 441 -31.24 0.43 7.09
CA ARG A 441 -32.54 1.08 7.02
C ARG A 441 -33.50 0.66 8.12
N GLY A 442 -33.23 -0.47 8.78
CA GLY A 442 -34.03 -0.98 9.89
C GLY A 442 -33.72 -0.30 11.22
N LEU A 443 -32.53 0.33 11.34
CA LEU A 443 -32.05 0.91 12.60
C LEU A 443 -33.04 1.87 13.27
N PRO A 444 -33.69 2.86 12.57
CA PRO A 444 -34.64 3.76 13.22
C PRO A 444 -35.83 3.02 13.83
N HIS A 445 -36.37 2.02 13.13
CA HIS A 445 -37.50 1.23 13.61
C HIS A 445 -37.10 0.33 14.79
N ASP A 446 -35.92 -0.26 14.78
CA ASP A 446 -35.42 -1.06 15.90
C ASP A 446 -35.25 -0.20 17.15
N ILE A 447 -34.71 1.03 17.02
CA ILE A 447 -34.53 1.95 18.15
C ILE A 447 -35.90 2.42 18.68
N GLU A 448 -36.85 2.78 17.80
CA GLU A 448 -38.21 3.16 18.17
C GLU A 448 -38.89 2.05 19.00
N GLY A 449 -38.70 0.78 18.59
CA GLY A 449 -39.19 -0.38 19.33
C GLY A 449 -38.61 -0.48 20.73
N ILE A 450 -37.27 -0.37 20.86
CA ILE A 450 -36.56 -0.46 22.16
C ILE A 450 -37.00 0.68 23.10
N LEU A 451 -37.10 1.92 22.57
CA LEU A 451 -37.56 3.08 23.36
C LEU A 451 -38.98 2.88 23.88
N SER A 452 -39.87 2.38 23.02
CA SER A 452 -41.27 2.08 23.39
C SER A 452 -41.36 0.98 24.47
N ASP A 453 -40.58 -0.10 24.32
CA ASP A 453 -40.57 -1.22 25.27
C ASP A 453 -40.07 -0.81 26.66
N CYS A 454 -39.16 0.17 26.74
CA CYS A 454 -38.61 0.68 27.99
C CYS A 454 -39.34 1.90 28.56
N ASP A 455 -40.34 2.44 27.86
CA ASP A 455 -41.04 3.69 28.20
C ASP A 455 -40.07 4.88 28.38
N LEU A 456 -39.06 4.97 27.48
CA LEU A 456 -38.05 6.05 27.48
C LEU A 456 -38.41 7.06 26.40
N PRO A 457 -38.53 8.38 26.72
CA PRO A 457 -38.77 9.38 25.71
C PRO A 457 -37.55 9.53 24.78
N PRO A 458 -37.77 9.69 23.47
CA PRO A 458 -36.67 9.74 22.49
C PRO A 458 -35.57 10.78 22.77
N GLU A 459 -35.94 11.91 23.38
CA GLU A 459 -35.02 13.00 23.77
C GLU A 459 -34.03 12.58 24.87
N ALA A 460 -34.27 11.45 25.54
CA ALA A 460 -33.38 10.88 26.53
C ALA A 460 -32.30 9.97 25.91
N LEU A 461 -32.39 9.68 24.60
CA LEU A 461 -31.37 8.96 23.86
C LEU A 461 -30.57 9.93 22.99
N GLU A 462 -29.26 9.80 23.06
CA GLU A 462 -28.31 10.47 22.19
C GLU A 462 -27.55 9.41 21.39
N LEU A 463 -27.31 9.66 20.11
CA LEU A 463 -26.52 8.76 19.25
C LEU A 463 -25.29 9.49 18.75
N GLU A 464 -24.13 8.94 19.05
CA GLU A 464 -22.83 9.48 18.69
C GLU A 464 -22.33 8.82 17.41
N ILE A 465 -21.88 9.65 16.46
CA ILE A 465 -21.40 9.24 15.14
C ILE A 465 -20.13 10.03 14.78
N THR A 466 -19.14 9.38 14.21
CA THR A 466 -17.96 10.09 13.73
C THR A 466 -18.20 10.68 12.33
N GLU A 467 -17.51 11.76 12.00
CA GLU A 467 -17.57 12.37 10.66
C GLU A 467 -17.27 11.36 9.53
N ARG A 468 -16.30 10.48 9.76
CA ARG A 468 -15.88 9.44 8.80
C ARG A 468 -17.01 8.47 8.43
N MET A 469 -17.90 8.16 9.37
CA MET A 469 -19.02 7.25 9.13
C MET A 469 -19.99 7.83 8.11
N ILE A 470 -20.28 9.12 8.19
CA ILE A 470 -21.16 9.82 7.26
C ILE A 470 -20.54 9.83 5.85
N MET A 471 -19.21 9.93 5.74
CA MET A 471 -18.53 10.03 4.45
C MET A 471 -18.51 8.72 3.65
N SER A 472 -18.78 7.57 4.26
CA SER A 472 -18.79 6.26 3.57
C SER A 472 -19.94 6.12 2.55
N ASP A 473 -21.14 6.64 2.87
CA ASP A 473 -22.32 6.74 1.99
C ASP A 473 -23.19 7.92 2.46
N PRO A 474 -22.88 9.16 2.05
CA PRO A 474 -23.49 10.35 2.63
C PRO A 474 -25.01 10.44 2.43
N GLU A 475 -25.52 10.06 1.25
CA GLU A 475 -26.95 10.16 0.96
C GLU A 475 -27.76 9.23 1.89
N ARG A 476 -27.26 8.02 2.09
CA ARG A 476 -27.92 7.03 2.93
C ARG A 476 -27.82 7.37 4.41
N ALA A 477 -26.62 7.77 4.88
CA ALA A 477 -26.40 8.20 6.25
C ALA A 477 -27.32 9.39 6.60
N ILE A 478 -27.37 10.43 5.79
CA ILE A 478 -28.22 11.61 6.01
C ILE A 478 -29.71 11.22 6.08
N ALA A 479 -30.17 10.30 5.24
CA ALA A 479 -31.56 9.85 5.27
C ALA A 479 -31.92 9.14 6.60
N ILE A 480 -31.02 8.30 7.12
CA ILE A 480 -31.19 7.60 8.42
C ILE A 480 -31.14 8.61 9.56
N LEU A 481 -30.16 9.51 9.56
CA LEU A 481 -30.03 10.55 10.59
C LEU A 481 -31.24 11.48 10.63
N ALA A 482 -31.78 11.87 9.47
CA ALA A 482 -33.00 12.67 9.39
C ALA A 482 -34.21 11.93 9.97
N HIS A 483 -34.30 10.62 9.78
CA HIS A 483 -35.37 9.80 10.38
C HIS A 483 -35.23 9.74 11.90
N LEU A 484 -34.02 9.46 12.43
CA LEU A 484 -33.73 9.41 13.86
C LEU A 484 -33.99 10.76 14.55
N SER A 485 -33.53 11.85 13.96
CA SER A 485 -33.84 13.21 14.43
C SER A 485 -35.33 13.51 14.41
N GLY A 486 -36.06 13.03 13.36
CA GLY A 486 -37.51 13.16 13.27
C GLY A 486 -38.29 12.41 14.36
N LEU A 487 -37.70 11.37 14.98
CA LEU A 487 -38.22 10.71 16.17
C LEU A 487 -37.99 11.50 17.47
N GLY A 488 -37.16 12.55 17.44
CA GLY A 488 -36.78 13.33 18.62
C GLY A 488 -35.48 12.87 19.29
N ILE A 489 -34.74 11.94 18.69
CA ILE A 489 -33.46 11.45 19.19
C ILE A 489 -32.39 12.52 18.96
N HIS A 490 -31.56 12.77 19.96
CA HIS A 490 -30.43 13.69 19.86
C HIS A 490 -29.26 13.03 19.07
N LEU A 491 -28.62 13.79 18.17
CA LEU A 491 -27.51 13.31 17.35
C LEU A 491 -26.28 14.16 17.64
N SER A 492 -25.15 13.50 17.94
CA SER A 492 -23.86 14.11 18.24
C SER A 492 -22.80 13.69 17.24
N ILE A 493 -21.96 14.63 16.79
CA ILE A 493 -20.76 14.34 16.01
C ILE A 493 -19.59 14.14 16.95
N ASP A 494 -18.99 12.95 16.89
CA ASP A 494 -17.84 12.55 17.70
C ASP A 494 -16.50 12.70 16.96
N ASP A 495 -15.38 12.76 17.71
CA ASP A 495 -14.00 12.91 17.21
C ASP A 495 -13.80 14.14 16.30
N PHE A 496 -14.53 15.25 16.52
CA PHE A 496 -14.45 16.39 15.63
C PHE A 496 -13.09 17.08 15.67
N GLY A 497 -12.52 17.30 14.47
CA GLY A 497 -11.22 17.95 14.26
C GLY A 497 -10.09 16.97 13.90
N THR A 498 -10.27 15.64 14.07
CA THR A 498 -9.26 14.63 13.72
C THR A 498 -9.26 14.25 12.24
N GLY A 499 -10.22 14.76 11.43
CA GLY A 499 -10.43 14.45 10.01
C GLY A 499 -10.47 15.67 9.10
N TYR A 500 -10.62 15.44 7.79
CA TYR A 500 -10.85 16.49 6.79
C TYR A 500 -12.32 16.93 6.83
N SER A 501 -12.67 17.79 7.77
CA SER A 501 -14.03 18.34 7.90
C SER A 501 -14.39 19.27 6.74
N SER A 502 -15.34 18.89 5.91
CA SER A 502 -15.99 19.84 5.00
C SER A 502 -17.09 20.59 5.75
N LEU A 503 -16.80 21.78 6.26
CA LEU A 503 -17.77 22.68 6.92
C LEU A 503 -19.08 22.85 6.13
N ALA A 504 -19.00 22.80 4.80
CA ALA A 504 -20.16 22.89 3.93
C ALA A 504 -21.16 21.72 4.11
N ARG A 505 -20.68 20.56 4.52
CA ARG A 505 -21.51 19.36 4.75
C ARG A 505 -22.11 19.34 6.15
N LEU A 506 -21.38 19.80 7.13
CA LEU A 506 -21.88 19.90 8.51
C LEU A 506 -23.16 20.72 8.60
N LYS A 507 -23.24 21.82 7.85
CA LYS A 507 -24.39 22.73 7.81
C LYS A 507 -25.74 22.07 7.41
N GLY A 508 -25.70 20.89 6.79
CA GLY A 508 -26.90 20.19 6.32
C GLY A 508 -27.30 18.97 7.15
N LEU A 509 -26.55 18.64 8.19
CA LEU A 509 -26.82 17.48 9.02
C LEU A 509 -27.83 17.81 10.12
N PRO A 510 -28.76 16.90 10.44
CA PRO A 510 -29.73 17.06 11.51
C PRO A 510 -29.13 16.71 12.89
N ILE A 511 -28.06 17.43 13.29
CA ILE A 511 -27.30 17.17 14.53
C ILE A 511 -27.61 18.23 15.58
N ASN A 512 -27.41 17.88 16.86
CA ASN A 512 -27.68 18.72 18.02
C ASN A 512 -26.40 19.09 18.77
N GLU A 513 -25.39 18.21 18.75
CA GLU A 513 -24.18 18.33 19.56
C GLU A 513 -22.93 18.06 18.75
N LEU A 514 -21.81 18.68 19.17
CA LEU A 514 -20.49 18.49 18.60
C LEU A 514 -19.51 18.18 19.74
N LYS A 515 -18.80 17.03 19.67
CA LYS A 515 -17.80 16.60 20.66
C LYS A 515 -16.41 16.93 20.17
N ILE A 516 -15.63 17.65 21.00
CA ILE A 516 -14.23 17.96 20.74
C ILE A 516 -13.39 16.79 21.24
N ASP A 517 -12.61 16.21 20.34
CA ASP A 517 -11.75 15.06 20.65
C ASP A 517 -10.76 15.34 21.78
N GLN A 518 -10.56 14.33 22.63
CA GLN A 518 -9.68 14.40 23.79
C GLN A 518 -8.24 14.79 23.46
N SER A 519 -7.72 14.47 22.28
CA SER A 519 -6.34 14.77 21.88
C SER A 519 -6.05 16.28 21.88
N PHE A 520 -7.03 17.10 21.50
CA PHE A 520 -6.91 18.56 21.55
C PHE A 520 -7.13 19.13 22.95
N VAL A 521 -8.07 18.53 23.71
CA VAL A 521 -8.43 19.03 25.04
C VAL A 521 -7.33 18.78 26.06
N THR A 522 -6.71 17.61 26.03
CA THR A 522 -5.67 17.20 26.99
C THR A 522 -4.40 18.07 26.86
N SER A 523 -4.05 18.48 25.63
CA SER A 523 -2.82 19.24 25.33
C SER A 523 -3.02 20.75 25.23
N MET A 524 -4.27 21.26 25.24
CA MET A 524 -4.57 22.66 24.94
C MET A 524 -3.92 23.71 25.86
N LEU A 525 -3.50 23.33 27.05
CA LEU A 525 -2.77 24.25 27.96
C LEU A 525 -1.26 24.28 27.70
N GLN A 526 -0.73 23.34 26.94
CA GLN A 526 0.69 23.19 26.61
C GLN A 526 0.98 23.52 25.14
N ASP A 527 0.01 23.35 24.24
CA ASP A 527 0.10 23.64 22.81
C ASP A 527 -0.88 24.74 22.40
N GLU A 528 -0.34 25.85 21.85
CA GLU A 528 -1.12 27.00 21.41
C GLU A 528 -2.01 26.64 20.19
N SER A 529 -1.60 25.69 19.36
CA SER A 529 -2.37 25.23 18.20
C SER A 529 -3.64 24.51 18.66
N ASP A 530 -3.53 23.62 19.65
CA ASP A 530 -4.66 22.89 20.20
C ASP A 530 -5.62 23.84 20.94
N LEU A 531 -5.09 24.82 21.65
CA LEU A 531 -5.91 25.86 22.26
C LEU A 531 -6.75 26.64 21.23
N ILE A 532 -6.14 26.97 20.07
CA ILE A 532 -6.82 27.66 18.98
C ILE A 532 -7.89 26.76 18.36
N ILE A 533 -7.58 25.46 18.17
CA ILE A 533 -8.53 24.48 17.63
C ILE A 533 -9.74 24.37 18.55
N VAL A 534 -9.53 24.11 19.85
CA VAL A 534 -10.62 23.97 20.83
C VAL A 534 -11.51 25.21 20.82
N ARG A 535 -10.93 26.42 20.95
CA ARG A 535 -11.69 27.67 20.94
C ARG A 535 -12.46 27.89 19.63
N SER A 536 -11.83 27.55 18.47
CA SER A 536 -12.46 27.76 17.18
C SER A 536 -13.60 26.76 16.97
N THR A 537 -13.48 25.53 17.47
CA THR A 537 -14.51 24.51 17.42
C THR A 537 -15.72 24.88 18.27
N ILE A 538 -15.51 25.43 19.48
CA ILE A 538 -16.60 25.93 20.33
C ILE A 538 -17.37 27.04 19.62
N ASN A 539 -16.67 28.02 19.06
CA ASN A 539 -17.32 29.13 18.33
C ASN A 539 -18.09 28.62 17.10
N LEU A 540 -17.49 27.68 16.35
CA LEU A 540 -18.13 27.09 15.18
C LEU A 540 -19.41 26.33 15.57
N GLY A 541 -19.38 25.51 16.63
CA GLY A 541 -20.56 24.80 17.12
C GLY A 541 -21.69 25.77 17.43
N HIS A 542 -21.41 26.83 18.19
CA HIS A 542 -22.40 27.87 18.53
C HIS A 542 -22.92 28.63 17.31
N ASP A 543 -22.06 28.97 16.34
CA ASP A 543 -22.46 29.62 15.09
C ASP A 543 -23.39 28.75 14.24
N LEU A 544 -23.28 27.42 14.40
CA LEU A 544 -24.16 26.42 13.77
C LEU A 544 -25.41 26.10 14.61
N GLY A 545 -25.53 26.64 15.83
CA GLY A 545 -26.63 26.37 16.75
C GLY A 545 -26.55 25.01 17.46
N LEU A 546 -25.35 24.46 17.61
CA LEU A 546 -25.07 23.19 18.26
C LEU A 546 -24.58 23.41 19.69
N GLU A 547 -24.88 22.47 20.60
CA GLU A 547 -24.20 22.34 21.88
C GLU A 547 -22.80 21.76 21.66
N VAL A 548 -21.84 22.18 22.48
CA VAL A 548 -20.45 21.70 22.35
C VAL A 548 -19.99 21.04 23.64
N ILE A 549 -19.52 19.80 23.53
CA ILE A 549 -18.93 19.04 24.63
C ILE A 549 -17.42 18.88 24.42
N ALA A 550 -16.65 19.06 25.48
CA ALA A 550 -15.21 18.79 25.49
C ALA A 550 -14.92 17.46 26.19
N GLU A 551 -14.23 16.56 25.50
CA GLU A 551 -13.81 15.28 26.04
C GLU A 551 -12.41 15.32 26.65
N GLY A 552 -12.08 14.31 27.47
CA GLY A 552 -10.75 14.16 28.05
C GLY A 552 -10.35 15.25 29.04
N VAL A 553 -11.30 15.80 29.76
CA VAL A 553 -11.00 16.74 30.83
C VAL A 553 -10.41 16.00 32.03
N GLU A 554 -9.12 16.19 32.30
CA GLU A 554 -8.39 15.46 33.34
C GLU A 554 -8.04 16.35 34.55
N ASP A 555 -8.05 17.67 34.39
CA ASP A 555 -7.65 18.60 35.44
C ASP A 555 -8.54 19.86 35.52
N LYS A 556 -8.46 20.52 36.66
CA LYS A 556 -9.21 21.75 36.93
C LYS A 556 -8.83 22.93 36.05
N PRO A 557 -7.55 23.20 35.72
CA PRO A 557 -7.15 24.28 34.81
C PRO A 557 -7.78 24.16 33.42
N THR A 558 -7.82 22.93 32.87
CA THR A 558 -8.47 22.63 31.60
C THR A 558 -9.97 22.92 31.65
N LEU A 559 -10.65 22.46 32.71
CA LEU A 559 -12.07 22.73 32.94
C LEU A 559 -12.38 24.23 33.00
N GLU A 560 -11.59 24.99 33.78
CA GLU A 560 -11.75 26.45 33.91
C GLU A 560 -11.54 27.17 32.58
N ARG A 561 -10.59 26.68 31.74
CA ARG A 561 -10.33 27.27 30.42
C ARG A 561 -11.48 27.00 29.44
N LEU A 562 -12.04 25.80 29.44
CA LEU A 562 -13.21 25.46 28.64
C LEU A 562 -14.43 26.30 29.00
N ALA A 563 -14.68 26.48 30.29
CA ALA A 563 -15.74 27.36 30.77
C ALA A 563 -15.56 28.84 30.35
N VAL A 564 -14.31 29.35 30.32
CA VAL A 564 -14.01 30.69 29.77
C VAL A 564 -14.28 30.79 28.28
N PHE A 565 -14.04 29.72 27.52
CA PHE A 565 -14.34 29.67 26.09
C PHE A 565 -15.84 29.52 25.80
N GLY A 566 -16.66 29.24 26.85
CA GLY A 566 -18.09 29.10 26.74
C GLY A 566 -18.52 27.70 26.30
N CYS A 567 -17.69 26.67 26.44
CA CYS A 567 -18.07 25.30 26.18
C CYS A 567 -19.29 24.93 27.04
N ASP A 568 -20.24 24.17 26.48
CA ASP A 568 -21.53 23.86 27.12
C ASP A 568 -21.39 22.69 28.11
N LEU A 569 -20.78 21.59 27.64
CA LEU A 569 -20.63 20.37 28.43
C LEU A 569 -19.15 19.95 28.51
N ALA A 570 -18.85 19.12 29.50
CA ALA A 570 -17.54 18.50 29.64
C ALA A 570 -17.66 17.06 30.16
N GLN A 571 -16.71 16.23 29.69
CA GLN A 571 -16.58 14.84 30.08
C GLN A 571 -15.09 14.51 30.28
N GLY A 572 -14.76 13.69 31.28
CA GLY A 572 -13.38 13.28 31.51
C GLY A 572 -13.11 12.72 32.90
N TYR A 573 -11.88 12.26 33.08
CA TYR A 573 -11.45 11.60 34.33
C TYR A 573 -11.36 12.56 35.51
N TYR A 574 -11.41 13.85 35.29
CA TYR A 574 -11.53 14.84 36.34
C TYR A 574 -12.83 14.67 37.16
N PHE A 575 -13.92 14.23 36.50
CA PHE A 575 -15.19 14.00 37.16
C PHE A 575 -15.33 12.55 37.62
N SER A 576 -15.21 11.61 36.68
CA SER A 576 -15.24 10.19 36.92
C SER A 576 -14.66 9.39 35.76
N ARG A 577 -14.07 8.25 36.06
CA ARG A 577 -13.86 7.19 35.08
C ARG A 577 -15.18 6.52 34.73
N PRO A 578 -15.32 5.82 33.60
CA PRO A 578 -16.50 5.02 33.30
C PRO A 578 -16.81 4.02 34.43
N LEU A 579 -18.01 4.04 34.95
CA LEU A 579 -18.45 3.25 36.09
C LEU A 579 -19.50 2.20 35.69
N PRO A 580 -19.55 1.01 36.30
CA PRO A 580 -20.68 0.09 36.20
C PRO A 580 -22.01 0.75 36.65
N PRO A 581 -23.19 0.25 36.23
CA PRO A 581 -24.48 0.88 36.50
C PRO A 581 -24.73 1.23 37.98
N ASP A 582 -24.50 0.29 38.89
CA ASP A 582 -24.70 0.51 40.32
C ASP A 582 -23.76 1.55 40.90
N ALA A 583 -22.46 1.47 40.53
CA ALA A 583 -21.47 2.45 40.98
C ALA A 583 -21.73 3.85 40.38
N PHE A 584 -22.32 3.95 39.21
CA PHE A 584 -22.72 5.21 38.59
C PHE A 584 -23.91 5.84 39.35
N ALA A 585 -24.90 5.04 39.74
CA ALA A 585 -26.03 5.51 40.54
C ALA A 585 -25.60 6.01 41.95
N ASP A 586 -24.67 5.31 42.59
CA ASP A 586 -24.07 5.72 43.86
C ASP A 586 -23.30 7.02 43.70
N TRP A 587 -22.48 7.14 42.63
CA TRP A 587 -21.74 8.34 42.32
C TRP A 587 -22.66 9.55 42.07
N LEU A 588 -23.77 9.37 41.30
CA LEU A 588 -24.78 10.42 41.08
C LEU A 588 -25.35 10.95 42.41
N SER A 589 -25.69 10.03 43.29
CA SER A 589 -26.27 10.38 44.61
C SER A 589 -25.28 11.14 45.48
N GLN A 590 -24.02 10.73 45.52
CA GLN A 590 -22.94 11.40 46.24
C GLN A 590 -22.64 12.77 45.65
N PHE A 591 -22.49 12.87 44.32
CA PHE A 591 -22.21 14.12 43.62
C PHE A 591 -23.31 15.16 43.82
N ALA A 592 -24.58 14.74 43.77
CA ALA A 592 -25.72 15.62 44.06
C ALA A 592 -25.70 16.12 45.51
N ALA A 593 -25.37 15.26 46.47
CA ALA A 593 -25.28 15.62 47.90
C ALA A 593 -24.12 16.59 48.16
N GLU A 594 -22.96 16.36 47.55
CA GLU A 594 -21.78 17.27 47.64
C GLU A 594 -22.07 18.65 47.03
N SER A 595 -22.70 18.67 45.86
CA SER A 595 -23.10 19.89 45.16
C SER A 595 -24.13 20.70 45.95
N ALA A 596 -25.04 20.04 46.65
CA ALA A 596 -26.03 20.68 47.50
C ALA A 596 -25.43 21.22 48.82
N GLN A 597 -24.43 20.54 49.40
CA GLN A 597 -23.79 20.93 50.66
C GLN A 597 -22.70 21.97 50.52
N ALA A 598 -22.13 22.16 49.31
CA ALA A 598 -21.03 23.10 49.06
C ALA A 598 -21.37 24.18 48.02
N PRO A 599 -22.41 25.01 48.22
CA PRO A 599 -22.71 26.13 47.33
C PRO A 599 -21.52 27.08 47.15
N SER A 600 -20.59 27.07 48.09
CA SER A 600 -19.35 27.87 48.05
C SER A 600 -18.33 27.37 47.00
N VAL A 601 -18.36 26.11 46.60
CA VAL A 601 -17.47 25.58 45.55
C VAL A 601 -18.00 25.97 44.18
N LEU A 602 -19.29 25.79 43.95
CA LEU A 602 -19.98 26.25 42.74
C LEU A 602 -19.94 27.78 42.59
N ASN A 603 -20.12 28.52 43.67
CA ASN A 603 -19.99 29.99 43.64
C ASN A 603 -18.54 30.45 43.44
N ARG A 604 -17.55 29.74 43.96
CA ARG A 604 -16.13 30.00 43.68
C ARG A 604 -15.80 29.67 42.23
N TYR A 605 -16.29 28.56 41.69
CA TYR A 605 -16.13 28.20 40.29
C TYR A 605 -16.76 29.25 39.37
N ARG A 606 -18.03 29.63 39.59
CA ARG A 606 -18.71 30.72 38.84
C ARG A 606 -18.00 32.06 38.94
N SER A 607 -17.47 32.39 40.14
CA SER A 607 -16.71 33.63 40.36
C SER A 607 -15.35 33.59 39.64
N SER A 608 -14.67 32.44 39.60
CA SER A 608 -13.42 32.25 38.89
C SER A 608 -13.62 32.35 37.39
N VAL A 609 -14.63 31.70 36.85
CA VAL A 609 -14.99 31.76 35.43
C VAL A 609 -15.37 33.19 35.02
N ALA A 610 -16.20 33.89 35.78
CA ALA A 610 -16.56 35.27 35.52
C ALA A 610 -15.38 36.24 35.63
N ALA A 611 -14.42 36.00 36.52
CA ALA A 611 -13.20 36.78 36.61
C ALA A 611 -12.23 36.56 35.47
N LEU A 612 -12.13 35.31 34.97
CA LEU A 612 -11.31 34.93 33.83
C LEU A 612 -11.90 35.42 32.51
N SER A 613 -13.23 35.35 32.34
CA SER A 613 -13.93 35.90 31.16
C SER A 613 -13.73 37.41 31.02
N ARG A 614 -13.70 38.17 32.14
CA ARG A 614 -13.40 39.61 32.12
C ARG A 614 -11.94 39.94 31.79
N LYS A 615 -11.00 38.99 31.94
CA LYS A 615 -9.59 39.20 31.57
C LYS A 615 -9.31 38.81 30.13
N ALA A 616 -10.18 38.01 29.51
CA ALA A 616 -10.06 37.53 28.15
C ALA A 616 -10.75 38.42 27.10
N MET A 617 -11.63 39.34 27.53
CA MET A 617 -12.14 40.47 26.75
C MET A 617 -11.17 41.68 26.88
#